data_10ed56b672cc8c61eb903dfa2e866525
#
_entry.id   10ed56b672cc8c61eb903dfa2e866525
#
_cell.length_a   1.000
_cell.length_b   1.000
_cell.length_c   1.000
_cell.angle_alpha   90.00
_cell.angle_beta   90.00
_cell.angle_gamma   90.00
#
_symmetry.space_group_name_H-M   'P 1'
#
loop_
_entity.id
_entity.type
_entity.pdbx_description
1 polymer ?
#
loop_
_entity_poly.entity_id
_entity_poly.type
_entity_poly.pdbx_seq_one_letter_code
_entity_poly.pdbx_strand_id
1 'polypeptide(L)'
;MSHLTSDTLKNLLKNKTNIKIKLLGDSITHGVGGSGWEQNGEPIVTGWAQSPDSYCWATLFRDYMAQKYGASVVNKACTGTCIEFIINNFNTLVDEDDDLIICTIGTNNRNQYDITPESVRITPEELSERFFGNVKKLNEMIGEKGVPVIFMANIPASQSNEQDGKEYWRIIHMCDINDIYKKAARELGIEVISLYDLFTQYCIDNNIVVDSLLCDGLHPNDEGYKVMFDLIVKAMDV
;
A
#
# COMPACT_ATOMS: atom_id res chain seq x y z
N MET A 1 -16.84 10.18 5.92
CA MET A 1 -15.46 10.42 6.39
C MET A 1 -14.63 10.94 5.23
N SER A 2 -13.68 11.82 5.49
CA SER A 2 -12.72 12.25 4.48
C SER A 2 -11.75 11.09 4.22
N HIS A 3 -11.64 10.62 2.97
CA HIS A 3 -10.68 9.57 2.59
C HIS A 3 -9.28 10.15 2.28
N LEU A 4 -9.03 11.40 2.66
CA LEU A 4 -7.77 12.10 2.39
C LEU A 4 -6.95 12.33 3.66
N THR A 5 -7.51 12.10 4.84
CA THR A 5 -6.84 12.32 6.14
C THR A 5 -7.22 11.25 7.15
N SER A 6 -6.33 11.04 8.13
CA SER A 6 -6.52 10.13 9.27
C SER A 6 -5.99 10.77 10.54
N ASP A 7 -6.76 10.71 11.61
CA ASP A 7 -6.34 11.18 12.94
C ASP A 7 -5.83 10.05 13.85
N THR A 8 -5.90 8.79 13.41
CA THR A 8 -5.58 7.61 14.25
C THR A 8 -4.15 7.65 14.74
N LEU A 9 -3.16 7.85 13.84
CA LEU A 9 -1.75 7.92 14.24
C LEU A 9 -1.48 9.11 15.16
N LYS A 10 -2.01 10.28 14.84
CA LYS A 10 -1.87 11.49 15.67
C LYS A 10 -2.42 11.29 17.08
N ASN A 11 -3.58 10.65 17.19
CA ASN A 11 -4.20 10.35 18.48
C ASN A 11 -3.41 9.30 19.26
N LEU A 12 -2.86 8.31 18.59
CA LEU A 12 -2.00 7.31 19.20
C LEU A 12 -0.74 7.95 19.80
N LEU A 13 -0.06 8.83 19.04
CA LEU A 13 1.15 9.54 19.45
C LEU A 13 0.92 10.48 20.66
N LYS A 14 -0.31 11.01 20.84
CA LYS A 14 -0.63 11.82 22.00
C LYS A 14 -0.78 11.00 23.29
N ASN A 15 -1.15 9.73 23.16
CA ASN A 15 -1.57 8.90 24.28
C ASN A 15 -0.55 7.81 24.64
N LYS A 16 0.41 7.52 23.77
CA LYS A 16 1.39 6.45 23.95
C LYS A 16 2.78 6.89 23.45
N THR A 17 3.82 6.50 24.18
CA THR A 17 5.23 6.62 23.76
C THR A 17 5.74 5.29 23.24
N ASN A 18 6.81 5.31 22.45
CA ASN A 18 7.44 4.10 21.89
C ASN A 18 6.46 3.20 21.13
N ILE A 19 5.60 3.81 20.31
CA ILE A 19 4.63 3.06 19.52
C ILE A 19 5.33 2.19 18.48
N LYS A 20 4.73 1.03 18.20
CA LYS A 20 5.15 0.09 17.18
C LYS A 20 4.18 0.12 16.01
N ILE A 21 4.69 0.48 14.85
CA ILE A 21 3.91 0.56 13.61
C ILE A 21 4.36 -0.55 12.66
N LYS A 22 3.41 -1.31 12.15
CA LYS A 22 3.64 -2.33 11.14
C LYS A 22 3.16 -1.83 9.78
N LEU A 23 4.06 -1.91 8.78
CA LEU A 23 3.69 -1.65 7.39
C LEU A 23 3.49 -2.98 6.68
N LEU A 24 2.32 -3.16 6.06
CA LEU A 24 1.98 -4.28 5.19
C LEU A 24 1.75 -3.73 3.79
N GLY A 25 2.17 -4.48 2.77
CA GLY A 25 2.00 -3.98 1.40
C GLY A 25 2.73 -4.82 0.35
N ASP A 26 2.76 -4.27 -0.84
CA ASP A 26 3.38 -4.84 -2.03
C ASP A 26 4.76 -4.23 -2.34
N SER A 27 5.19 -4.32 -3.60
CA SER A 27 6.47 -3.81 -4.10
C SER A 27 6.66 -2.31 -3.87
N ILE A 28 5.59 -1.51 -3.90
CA ILE A 28 5.67 -0.05 -3.70
C ILE A 28 6.02 0.27 -2.24
N THR A 29 5.42 -0.44 -1.29
CA THR A 29 5.77 -0.29 0.14
C THR A 29 7.12 -0.94 0.47
N HIS A 30 7.49 -1.98 -0.25
CA HIS A 30 8.80 -2.62 -0.11
C HIS A 30 9.93 -1.73 -0.63
N GLY A 31 9.67 -0.82 -1.60
CA GLY A 31 10.62 0.19 -2.09
C GLY A 31 11.20 -0.07 -3.47
N VAL A 32 10.58 -0.93 -4.28
CA VAL A 32 11.00 -1.17 -5.67
C VAL A 32 10.99 0.14 -6.45
N GLY A 33 12.08 0.40 -7.21
CA GLY A 33 12.25 1.61 -8.00
C GLY A 33 13.03 2.73 -7.32
N GLY A 34 13.14 2.69 -5.99
CA GLY A 34 13.97 3.66 -5.25
C GLY A 34 15.45 3.35 -5.29
N SER A 35 16.28 4.38 -5.16
CA SER A 35 17.73 4.25 -5.10
C SER A 35 18.16 3.30 -3.98
N GLY A 36 19.14 2.45 -4.26
CA GLY A 36 19.63 1.45 -3.33
C GLY A 36 18.85 0.12 -3.34
N TRP A 37 17.72 0.04 -4.03
CA TRP A 37 16.97 -1.20 -4.16
C TRP A 37 17.81 -2.35 -4.76
N GLU A 38 18.51 -2.09 -5.86
CA GLU A 38 19.36 -3.08 -6.53
C GLU A 38 20.58 -3.49 -5.71
N GLN A 39 21.07 -2.61 -4.83
CA GLN A 39 22.24 -2.85 -4.00
C GLN A 39 21.97 -3.91 -2.92
N ASN A 40 20.74 -4.12 -2.55
CA ASN A 40 20.37 -5.13 -1.57
C ASN A 40 20.22 -6.54 -2.16
N GLY A 41 20.36 -6.69 -3.49
CA GLY A 41 20.76 -7.90 -4.23
C GLY A 41 19.97 -9.19 -4.02
N GLU A 42 19.01 -9.21 -3.13
CA GLU A 42 18.22 -10.38 -2.85
C GLU A 42 17.00 -10.38 -3.77
N PRO A 43 16.91 -11.35 -4.70
CA PRO A 43 15.63 -11.60 -5.33
C PRO A 43 14.65 -11.95 -4.21
N ILE A 44 13.62 -11.15 -4.06
CA ILE A 44 12.58 -11.40 -3.07
C ILE A 44 11.77 -12.59 -3.54
N VAL A 45 12.36 -13.72 -3.35
CA VAL A 45 11.74 -15.00 -3.54
C VAL A 45 11.45 -15.51 -2.16
N THR A 46 10.23 -15.55 -1.74
CA THR A 46 9.83 -16.39 -0.62
C THR A 46 10.07 -15.88 0.78
N GLY A 47 9.84 -14.75 1.12
CA GLY A 47 9.90 -14.46 2.55
C GLY A 47 9.69 -13.00 2.81
N TRP A 48 9.12 -12.76 3.89
CA TRP A 48 9.01 -11.52 4.57
C TRP A 48 10.40 -10.96 4.81
N ALA A 49 11.03 -10.50 3.75
CA ALA A 49 12.26 -9.76 3.88
C ALA A 49 11.92 -8.45 4.61
N GLN A 50 12.74 -8.10 5.58
CA GLN A 50 12.74 -6.74 6.08
C GLN A 50 12.91 -5.81 4.87
N SER A 51 12.24 -4.66 4.91
CA SER A 51 12.40 -3.64 3.87
C SER A 51 13.88 -3.40 3.63
N PRO A 52 14.36 -3.47 2.40
CA PRO A 52 15.68 -3.00 2.08
C PRO A 52 15.81 -1.52 2.48
N ASP A 53 17.02 -1.06 2.74
CA ASP A 53 17.31 0.36 2.97
C ASP A 53 17.34 1.15 1.64
N SER A 54 16.36 0.89 0.78
CA SER A 54 16.13 1.66 -0.43
C SER A 54 15.49 3.01 -0.09
N TYR A 55 15.71 3.99 -0.94
CA TYR A 55 15.03 5.27 -0.82
C TYR A 55 13.56 5.10 -1.22
N CYS A 56 12.69 4.95 -0.25
CA CYS A 56 11.24 4.79 -0.49
C CYS A 56 10.43 5.45 0.63
N TRP A 57 9.11 5.61 0.40
CA TRP A 57 8.24 6.24 1.37
C TRP A 57 8.28 5.53 2.74
N ALA A 58 8.37 4.22 2.76
CA ALA A 58 8.37 3.42 3.99
C ALA A 58 9.66 3.64 4.81
N THR A 59 10.83 3.72 4.16
CA THR A 59 12.11 4.04 4.79
C THR A 59 12.12 5.48 5.30
N LEU A 60 11.67 6.44 4.49
CA LEU A 60 11.54 7.84 4.90
C LEU A 60 10.59 8.00 6.10
N PHE A 61 9.46 7.30 6.08
CA PHE A 61 8.50 7.30 7.17
C PHE A 61 9.05 6.66 8.45
N ARG A 62 9.77 5.54 8.33
CA ARG A 62 10.47 4.90 9.44
C ARG A 62 11.41 5.86 10.14
N ASP A 63 12.27 6.50 9.37
CA ASP A 63 13.30 7.39 9.91
C ASP A 63 12.70 8.65 10.52
N TYR A 64 11.68 9.22 9.87
CA TYR A 64 10.92 10.37 10.39
C TYR A 64 10.24 10.05 11.72
N MET A 65 9.55 8.91 11.79
CA MET A 65 8.82 8.48 12.99
C MET A 65 9.78 8.17 14.15
N ALA A 66 10.91 7.54 13.87
CA ALA A 66 11.94 7.28 14.86
C ALA A 66 12.55 8.59 15.40
N GLN A 67 12.92 9.51 14.51
CA GLN A 67 13.57 10.76 14.89
C GLN A 67 12.63 11.71 15.64
N LYS A 68 11.39 11.85 15.18
CA LYS A 68 10.47 12.86 15.72
C LYS A 68 9.69 12.37 16.93
N TYR A 69 9.35 11.08 16.97
CA TYR A 69 8.42 10.51 17.96
C TYR A 69 9.01 9.34 18.75
N GLY A 70 10.22 8.88 18.44
CA GLY A 70 10.77 7.67 19.07
C GLY A 70 9.98 6.40 18.75
N ALA A 71 9.19 6.41 17.67
CA ALA A 71 8.39 5.28 17.26
C ALA A 71 9.20 4.25 16.48
N SER A 72 8.85 2.98 16.61
CA SER A 72 9.43 1.88 15.81
C SER A 72 8.51 1.58 14.63
N VAL A 73 9.06 1.55 13.41
CA VAL A 73 8.34 1.16 12.20
C VAL A 73 9.00 -0.06 11.58
N VAL A 74 8.24 -1.13 11.42
CA VAL A 74 8.69 -2.40 10.82
C VAL A 74 7.95 -2.61 9.50
N ASN A 75 8.70 -2.64 8.40
CA ASN A 75 8.13 -2.90 7.08
C ASN A 75 8.16 -4.40 6.78
N LYS A 76 6.98 -4.99 6.62
CA LYS A 76 6.73 -6.39 6.24
C LYS A 76 6.15 -6.52 4.82
N ALA A 77 6.23 -5.46 4.03
CA ALA A 77 5.79 -5.51 2.64
C ALA A 77 6.67 -6.44 1.81
N CYS A 78 6.08 -7.05 0.79
CA CYS A 78 6.76 -8.00 -0.10
C CYS A 78 6.35 -7.74 -1.55
N THR A 79 7.34 -7.77 -2.44
CA THR A 79 7.13 -7.61 -3.89
C THR A 79 6.18 -8.67 -4.45
N GLY A 80 5.28 -8.27 -5.35
CA GLY A 80 4.31 -9.16 -5.97
C GLY A 80 3.14 -9.59 -5.08
N THR A 81 3.06 -9.08 -3.86
CA THR A 81 2.03 -9.48 -2.89
C THR A 81 0.64 -9.02 -3.30
N CYS A 82 -0.31 -9.94 -3.19
CA CYS A 82 -1.75 -9.71 -3.18
C CYS A 82 -2.30 -9.76 -1.75
N ILE A 83 -3.48 -9.20 -1.52
CA ILE A 83 -4.10 -9.18 -0.18
C ILE A 83 -4.31 -10.58 0.40
N GLU A 84 -4.59 -11.57 -0.44
CA GLU A 84 -4.73 -12.98 -0.04
C GLU A 84 -3.47 -13.53 0.63
N PHE A 85 -2.30 -13.09 0.19
CA PHE A 85 -1.05 -13.51 0.80
C PHE A 85 -0.93 -12.94 2.22
N ILE A 86 -1.30 -11.69 2.44
CA ILE A 86 -1.32 -11.08 3.78
C ILE A 86 -2.28 -11.84 4.69
N ILE A 87 -3.49 -12.14 4.21
CA ILE A 87 -4.50 -12.90 4.95
C ILE A 87 -3.98 -14.28 5.35
N ASN A 88 -3.37 -15.00 4.41
CA ASN A 88 -2.90 -16.38 4.63
C ASN A 88 -1.68 -16.46 5.58
N ASN A 89 -0.90 -15.38 5.68
CA ASN A 89 0.29 -15.30 6.51
C ASN A 89 0.13 -14.33 7.70
N PHE A 90 -1.09 -13.97 8.04
CA PHE A 90 -1.42 -12.90 8.99
C PHE A 90 -0.66 -13.03 10.32
N ASN A 91 -0.68 -14.20 10.94
CA ASN A 91 -0.05 -14.44 12.24
C ASN A 91 1.50 -14.37 12.23
N THR A 92 2.11 -14.40 11.02
CA THR A 92 3.57 -14.22 10.86
C THR A 92 3.92 -12.75 10.67
N LEU A 93 2.95 -11.93 10.27
CA LEU A 93 3.14 -10.56 9.87
C LEU A 93 2.82 -9.55 10.95
N VAL A 94 1.79 -9.87 11.75
CA VAL A 94 1.21 -8.99 12.75
C VAL A 94 1.54 -9.56 14.13
N ASP A 95 2.32 -8.80 14.87
CA ASP A 95 2.71 -9.16 16.23
C ASP A 95 1.62 -8.71 17.23
N GLU A 96 1.54 -9.32 18.41
CA GLU A 96 0.56 -8.99 19.44
C GLU A 96 0.80 -7.61 20.08
N ASP A 97 2.01 -7.08 19.92
CA ASP A 97 2.43 -5.79 20.50
C ASP A 97 2.53 -4.67 19.47
N ASP A 98 2.02 -4.88 18.25
CA ASP A 98 1.85 -3.81 17.26
C ASP A 98 0.76 -2.83 17.75
N ASP A 99 1.02 -1.54 17.61
CA ASP A 99 0.10 -0.46 18.02
C ASP A 99 -0.71 0.11 16.88
N LEU A 100 -0.22 -0.04 15.66
CA LEU A 100 -0.87 0.43 14.44
C LEU A 100 -0.40 -0.41 13.26
N ILE A 101 -1.33 -0.75 12.40
CA ILE A 101 -1.04 -1.31 11.08
C ILE A 101 -1.36 -0.28 10.02
N ILE A 102 -0.42 -0.07 9.08
CA ILE A 102 -0.65 0.69 7.85
C ILE A 102 -0.53 -0.31 6.70
N CYS A 103 -1.61 -0.50 5.96
CA CYS A 103 -1.69 -1.49 4.89
C CYS A 103 -1.91 -0.84 3.53
N THR A 104 -0.91 -0.97 2.64
CA THR A 104 -0.94 -0.41 1.28
C THR A 104 -0.87 -1.55 0.29
N ILE A 105 -2.02 -2.07 -0.14
CA ILE A 105 -2.12 -3.28 -0.96
C ILE A 105 -3.18 -3.10 -2.06
N GLY A 106 -3.12 -3.91 -3.11
CA GLY A 106 -4.13 -3.94 -4.18
C GLY A 106 -3.54 -3.82 -5.58
N THR A 107 -2.30 -3.33 -5.70
CA THR A 107 -1.64 -3.17 -7.01
C THR A 107 -1.65 -4.48 -7.82
N ASN A 108 -1.32 -5.60 -7.21
CA ASN A 108 -1.28 -6.90 -7.87
C ASN A 108 -2.67 -7.56 -7.95
N ASN A 109 -3.60 -7.17 -7.10
CA ASN A 109 -4.98 -7.66 -7.15
C ASN A 109 -5.79 -7.19 -8.37
N ARG A 110 -5.22 -6.31 -9.21
CA ARG A 110 -5.84 -5.85 -10.45
C ARG A 110 -5.84 -6.90 -11.55
N ASN A 111 -5.03 -7.96 -11.39
CA ASN A 111 -4.72 -8.91 -12.43
C ASN A 111 -5.38 -10.26 -12.21
N GLN A 112 -5.62 -10.96 -13.32
CA GLN A 112 -5.73 -12.40 -13.35
C GLN A 112 -4.42 -12.96 -13.89
N TYR A 113 -3.72 -13.73 -13.05
CA TYR A 113 -2.49 -14.44 -13.39
C TYR A 113 -2.81 -15.89 -13.83
N ASP A 114 -1.80 -16.63 -14.21
CA ASP A 114 -1.89 -18.06 -14.59
C ASP A 114 -2.87 -18.29 -15.75
N ILE A 115 -2.82 -17.41 -16.75
CA ILE A 115 -3.63 -17.50 -17.94
C ILE A 115 -3.09 -18.58 -18.90
N THR A 116 -3.97 -19.49 -19.32
CA THR A 116 -3.72 -20.54 -20.33
C THR A 116 -4.65 -20.30 -21.51
N PRO A 117 -4.47 -21.02 -22.63
CA PRO A 117 -5.41 -20.92 -23.77
C PRO A 117 -6.86 -21.23 -23.41
N GLU A 118 -7.10 -22.02 -22.36
CA GLU A 118 -8.42 -22.41 -21.87
C GLU A 118 -8.95 -21.50 -20.77
N SER A 119 -8.15 -20.56 -20.29
CA SER A 119 -8.56 -19.65 -19.22
C SER A 119 -9.73 -18.78 -19.63
N VAL A 120 -10.66 -18.60 -18.72
CA VAL A 120 -11.76 -17.64 -18.86
C VAL A 120 -11.39 -16.38 -18.10
N ARG A 121 -11.52 -15.25 -18.78
CA ARG A 121 -11.28 -13.94 -18.13
C ARG A 121 -12.38 -13.65 -17.13
N ILE A 122 -12.02 -13.45 -15.87
CA ILE A 122 -12.95 -13.02 -14.82
C ILE A 122 -13.46 -11.61 -15.11
N THR A 123 -14.66 -11.29 -14.63
CA THR A 123 -15.22 -9.97 -14.84
C THR A 123 -14.65 -8.94 -13.88
N PRO A 124 -14.66 -7.64 -14.21
CA PRO A 124 -14.29 -6.56 -13.28
C PRO A 124 -15.11 -6.59 -12.00
N GLU A 125 -16.39 -6.91 -12.08
CA GLU A 125 -17.31 -7.03 -10.95
C GLU A 125 -16.87 -8.13 -10.00
N GLU A 126 -16.62 -9.34 -10.51
CA GLU A 126 -16.19 -10.50 -9.71
C GLU A 126 -14.86 -10.20 -8.98
N LEU A 127 -13.89 -9.56 -9.67
CA LEU A 127 -12.63 -9.23 -9.05
C LEU A 127 -12.79 -8.13 -7.99
N SER A 128 -13.61 -7.12 -8.27
CA SER A 128 -13.89 -6.03 -7.33
C SER A 128 -14.58 -6.53 -6.07
N GLU A 129 -15.57 -7.42 -6.19
CA GLU A 129 -16.25 -8.03 -5.05
C GLU A 129 -15.30 -8.91 -4.24
N ARG A 130 -14.45 -9.68 -4.90
CA ARG A 130 -13.43 -10.50 -4.22
C ARG A 130 -12.44 -9.64 -3.44
N PHE A 131 -11.92 -8.56 -4.04
CA PHE A 131 -10.99 -7.66 -3.37
C PHE A 131 -11.66 -6.95 -2.19
N PHE A 132 -12.88 -6.45 -2.36
CA PHE A 132 -13.67 -5.85 -1.27
C PHE A 132 -13.89 -6.83 -0.10
N GLY A 133 -14.27 -8.09 -0.39
CA GLY A 133 -14.43 -9.14 0.61
C GLY A 133 -13.12 -9.43 1.37
N ASN A 134 -11.98 -9.42 0.68
CA ASN A 134 -10.67 -9.60 1.29
C ASN A 134 -10.25 -8.42 2.16
N VAL A 135 -10.54 -7.18 1.76
CA VAL A 135 -10.31 -5.98 2.60
C VAL A 135 -11.13 -6.08 3.88
N LYS A 136 -12.41 -6.46 3.78
CA LYS A 136 -13.27 -6.69 4.95
C LYS A 136 -12.68 -7.77 5.86
N LYS A 137 -12.31 -8.93 5.32
CA LYS A 137 -11.73 -10.04 6.07
C LYS A 137 -10.44 -9.64 6.78
N LEU A 138 -9.53 -8.95 6.09
CA LEU A 138 -8.28 -8.49 6.69
C LEU A 138 -8.53 -7.50 7.82
N ASN A 139 -9.46 -6.57 7.64
CA ASN A 139 -9.87 -5.63 8.69
C ASN A 139 -10.43 -6.35 9.93
N GLU A 140 -11.28 -7.36 9.74
CA GLU A 140 -11.80 -8.18 10.83
C GLU A 140 -10.70 -8.92 11.59
N MET A 141 -9.76 -9.55 10.88
CA MET A 141 -8.62 -10.25 11.48
C MET A 141 -7.72 -9.32 12.30
N ILE A 142 -7.47 -8.10 11.81
CA ILE A 142 -6.70 -7.08 12.55
C ILE A 142 -7.49 -6.60 13.76
N GLY A 143 -8.79 -6.37 13.61
CA GLY A 143 -9.69 -5.96 14.69
C GLY A 143 -9.78 -6.98 15.82
N GLU A 144 -9.72 -8.28 15.52
CA GLU A 144 -9.66 -9.36 16.52
C GLU A 144 -8.40 -9.30 17.39
N LYS A 145 -7.30 -8.73 16.87
CA LYS A 145 -6.08 -8.44 17.64
C LYS A 145 -6.18 -7.16 18.48
N GLY A 146 -7.23 -6.37 18.30
CA GLY A 146 -7.41 -5.08 18.99
C GLY A 146 -6.48 -3.97 18.47
N VAL A 147 -5.88 -4.14 17.31
CA VAL A 147 -4.96 -3.17 16.70
C VAL A 147 -5.70 -2.29 15.69
N PRO A 148 -5.56 -0.97 15.72
CA PRO A 148 -6.11 -0.10 14.68
C PRO A 148 -5.39 -0.31 13.34
N VAL A 149 -6.10 -0.12 12.24
CA VAL A 149 -5.54 -0.20 10.89
C VAL A 149 -5.94 1.02 10.05
N ILE A 150 -4.97 1.52 9.29
CA ILE A 150 -5.17 2.50 8.22
C ILE A 150 -4.88 1.79 6.90
N PHE A 151 -5.88 1.67 6.04
CA PHE A 151 -5.67 1.23 4.67
C PHE A 151 -5.28 2.40 3.78
N MET A 152 -4.37 2.17 2.84
CA MET A 152 -4.00 3.17 1.84
C MET A 152 -4.17 2.60 0.43
N ALA A 153 -4.93 3.29 -0.42
CA ALA A 153 -4.91 3.00 -1.84
C ALA A 153 -3.59 3.51 -2.44
N ASN A 154 -2.91 2.66 -3.23
CA ASN A 154 -1.67 3.04 -3.90
C ASN A 154 -1.86 4.18 -4.91
N ILE A 155 -0.75 4.78 -5.33
CA ILE A 155 -0.70 5.86 -6.32
C ILE A 155 -1.18 5.39 -7.71
N PRO A 156 -1.52 6.32 -8.64
CA PRO A 156 -1.84 5.95 -10.02
C PRO A 156 -0.64 5.33 -10.74
N ALA A 157 -0.92 4.43 -11.68
CA ALA A 157 0.05 3.89 -12.62
C ALA A 157 -0.01 4.64 -13.97
N SER A 158 0.98 4.42 -14.82
CA SER A 158 0.97 4.94 -16.20
C SER A 158 -0.11 4.27 -17.04
N GLN A 159 -0.53 4.94 -18.10
CA GLN A 159 -1.51 4.39 -19.04
C GLN A 159 -1.02 3.07 -19.66
N SER A 160 0.28 2.92 -19.93
CA SER A 160 0.85 1.69 -20.47
C SER A 160 0.81 0.53 -19.47
N ASN A 161 0.97 0.80 -18.18
CA ASN A 161 0.89 -0.21 -17.14
C ASN A 161 -0.55 -0.69 -16.91
N GLU A 162 -1.54 0.11 -17.25
CA GLU A 162 -2.97 -0.25 -17.12
C GLU A 162 -3.49 -1.15 -18.26
N GLN A 163 -2.60 -1.70 -19.09
CA GLN A 163 -2.93 -2.63 -20.17
C GLN A 163 -2.61 -4.08 -19.77
N ASP A 164 -3.15 -5.04 -20.56
CA ASP A 164 -2.80 -6.45 -20.41
C ASP A 164 -1.30 -6.69 -20.62
N GLY A 165 -0.70 -7.49 -19.75
CA GLY A 165 0.65 -7.99 -19.92
C GLY A 165 0.69 -9.33 -20.68
N LYS A 166 1.89 -9.87 -20.85
CA LYS A 166 2.10 -11.17 -21.53
C LYS A 166 1.68 -12.36 -20.67
N GLU A 167 1.77 -12.20 -19.35
CA GLU A 167 1.57 -13.28 -18.36
C GLU A 167 0.35 -13.03 -17.46
N TYR A 168 -0.43 -12.00 -17.76
CA TYR A 168 -1.65 -11.68 -17.00
C TYR A 168 -2.64 -10.88 -17.85
N TRP A 169 -3.89 -10.93 -17.48
CA TRP A 169 -4.91 -9.99 -17.90
C TRP A 169 -5.12 -8.90 -16.84
N ARG A 170 -5.12 -7.64 -17.27
CA ARG A 170 -5.52 -6.51 -16.45
C ARG A 170 -7.05 -6.47 -16.41
N ILE A 171 -7.63 -6.80 -15.26
CA ILE A 171 -9.08 -6.90 -15.11
C ILE A 171 -9.68 -5.58 -14.66
N ILE A 172 -9.02 -4.93 -13.69
CA ILE A 172 -9.38 -3.61 -13.17
C ILE A 172 -8.14 -2.73 -13.06
N HIS A 173 -8.33 -1.42 -12.89
CA HIS A 173 -7.28 -0.42 -12.86
C HIS A 173 -6.99 0.08 -11.44
N MET A 174 -5.96 0.92 -11.27
CA MET A 174 -5.65 1.50 -9.96
C MET A 174 -6.76 2.40 -9.43
N CYS A 175 -7.48 3.11 -10.32
CA CYS A 175 -8.66 3.88 -9.92
C CYS A 175 -9.77 3.00 -9.35
N ASP A 176 -9.99 1.80 -9.89
CA ASP A 176 -11.02 0.87 -9.39
C ASP A 176 -10.64 0.35 -7.99
N ILE A 177 -9.36 0.03 -7.75
CA ILE A 177 -8.86 -0.31 -6.41
C ILE A 177 -9.12 0.82 -5.42
N ASN A 178 -8.84 2.06 -5.82
CA ASN A 178 -9.13 3.24 -5.00
C ASN A 178 -10.63 3.37 -4.68
N ASP A 179 -11.49 3.16 -5.68
CA ASP A 179 -12.94 3.23 -5.48
C ASP A 179 -13.48 2.10 -4.61
N ILE A 180 -12.87 0.91 -4.67
CA ILE A 180 -13.19 -0.19 -3.75
C ILE A 180 -12.82 0.17 -2.30
N TYR A 181 -11.66 0.79 -2.06
CA TYR A 181 -11.29 1.28 -0.74
C TYR A 181 -12.25 2.35 -0.23
N LYS A 182 -12.65 3.30 -1.08
CA LYS A 182 -13.66 4.32 -0.72
C LYS A 182 -15.01 3.68 -0.41
N LYS A 183 -15.41 2.63 -1.15
CA LYS A 183 -16.62 1.85 -0.84
C LYS A 183 -16.48 1.16 0.52
N ALA A 184 -15.35 0.52 0.79
CA ALA A 184 -15.10 -0.14 2.06
C ALA A 184 -15.14 0.84 3.24
N ALA A 185 -14.57 2.04 3.09
CA ALA A 185 -14.65 3.09 4.10
C ALA A 185 -16.11 3.52 4.39
N ARG A 186 -16.94 3.64 3.37
CA ARG A 186 -18.36 4.01 3.53
C ARG A 186 -19.21 2.91 4.14
N GLU A 187 -19.03 1.67 3.68
CA GLU A 187 -19.91 0.55 4.04
C GLU A 187 -19.48 -0.17 5.31
N LEU A 188 -18.17 -0.25 5.57
CA LEU A 188 -17.60 -0.98 6.70
C LEU A 188 -17.10 -0.04 7.81
N GLY A 189 -17.04 1.26 7.57
CA GLY A 189 -16.51 2.24 8.52
C GLY A 189 -15.00 2.13 8.75
N ILE A 190 -14.25 1.46 7.86
CA ILE A 190 -12.80 1.33 7.96
C ILE A 190 -12.10 2.64 7.61
N GLU A 191 -10.93 2.84 8.16
CA GLU A 191 -10.12 4.03 7.90
C GLU A 191 -9.29 3.85 6.63
N VAL A 192 -9.45 4.79 5.70
CA VAL A 192 -8.79 4.74 4.39
C VAL A 192 -8.17 6.09 4.07
N ILE A 193 -6.91 6.08 3.63
CA ILE A 193 -6.26 7.21 2.96
C ILE A 193 -6.14 6.89 1.47
N SER A 194 -6.76 7.71 0.63
CA SER A 194 -6.63 7.61 -0.82
C SER A 194 -5.36 8.30 -1.30
N LEU A 195 -4.22 7.58 -1.30
CA LEU A 195 -3.00 8.11 -1.92
C LEU A 195 -3.19 8.32 -3.43
N TYR A 196 -4.04 7.52 -4.08
CA TYR A 196 -4.39 7.71 -5.48
C TYR A 196 -4.90 9.13 -5.74
N ASP A 197 -5.89 9.57 -4.97
CA ASP A 197 -6.48 10.90 -5.14
C ASP A 197 -5.50 12.01 -4.74
N LEU A 198 -4.77 11.83 -3.62
CA LEU A 198 -3.79 12.81 -3.15
C LEU A 198 -2.65 13.01 -4.15
N PHE A 199 -2.11 11.92 -4.69
CA PHE A 199 -1.02 11.96 -5.65
C PHE A 199 -1.47 12.54 -7.00
N THR A 200 -2.66 12.15 -7.46
CA THR A 200 -3.26 12.71 -8.66
C THR A 200 -3.46 14.22 -8.52
N GLN A 201 -4.00 14.67 -7.39
CA GLN A 201 -4.21 16.09 -7.14
C GLN A 201 -2.89 16.84 -7.05
N TYR A 202 -1.87 16.26 -6.38
CA TYR A 202 -0.52 16.85 -6.37
C TYR A 202 0.05 17.05 -7.78
N CYS A 203 -0.08 16.05 -8.65
CA CYS A 203 0.38 16.14 -10.03
C CYS A 203 -0.35 17.23 -10.81
N ILE A 204 -1.67 17.38 -10.64
CA ILE A 204 -2.47 18.43 -11.26
C ILE A 204 -2.03 19.81 -10.77
N ASP A 205 -1.93 20.01 -9.46
CA ASP A 205 -1.61 21.29 -8.83
C ASP A 205 -0.21 21.81 -9.22
N ASN A 206 0.72 20.89 -9.47
CA ASN A 206 2.10 21.19 -9.83
C ASN A 206 2.40 21.06 -11.32
N ASN A 207 1.38 20.75 -12.16
CA ASN A 207 1.55 20.51 -13.59
C ASN A 207 2.62 19.44 -13.92
N ILE A 208 2.60 18.34 -13.15
CA ILE A 208 3.52 17.20 -13.27
C ILE A 208 2.77 16.04 -13.95
N VAL A 209 3.44 15.36 -14.88
CA VAL A 209 2.93 14.11 -15.46
C VAL A 209 3.30 12.96 -14.55
N VAL A 210 2.33 12.11 -14.18
CA VAL A 210 2.54 10.97 -13.27
C VAL A 210 3.74 10.10 -13.69
N ASP A 211 3.89 9.83 -14.98
CA ASP A 211 4.97 8.99 -15.52
C ASP A 211 6.37 9.50 -15.17
N SER A 212 6.55 10.81 -14.98
CA SER A 212 7.85 11.37 -14.59
C SER A 212 8.26 11.05 -13.14
N LEU A 213 7.30 10.65 -12.31
CA LEU A 213 7.51 10.21 -10.93
C LEU A 213 7.61 8.69 -10.78
N LEU A 214 7.58 7.95 -11.90
CA LEU A 214 7.65 6.50 -11.95
C LEU A 214 8.92 6.06 -12.71
N CYS A 215 9.48 4.91 -12.34
CA CYS A 215 10.66 4.35 -13.03
C CYS A 215 10.30 3.37 -14.15
N ASP A 216 9.17 2.68 -14.05
CA ASP A 216 8.72 1.63 -14.99
C ASP A 216 7.22 1.73 -15.32
N GLY A 217 6.62 2.87 -15.03
CA GLY A 217 5.18 3.10 -15.21
C GLY A 217 4.31 2.60 -14.06
N LEU A 218 4.90 1.98 -13.02
CA LEU A 218 4.21 1.49 -11.83
C LEU A 218 4.90 1.92 -10.54
N HIS A 219 6.19 1.61 -10.43
CA HIS A 219 6.94 1.86 -9.21
C HIS A 219 7.46 3.30 -9.19
N PRO A 220 7.34 4.02 -8.07
CA PRO A 220 7.90 5.36 -7.93
C PRO A 220 9.43 5.36 -8.09
N ASN A 221 9.96 6.39 -8.69
CA ASN A 221 11.36 6.77 -8.54
C ASN A 221 11.56 7.54 -7.22
N ASP A 222 12.78 8.00 -6.93
CA ASP A 222 13.08 8.71 -5.67
C ASP A 222 12.20 9.95 -5.47
N GLU A 223 11.94 10.72 -6.52
CA GLU A 223 11.07 11.89 -6.44
C GLU A 223 9.62 11.48 -6.17
N GLY A 224 9.12 10.46 -6.84
CA GLY A 224 7.79 9.89 -6.58
C GLY A 224 7.64 9.37 -5.15
N TYR A 225 8.65 8.70 -4.62
CA TYR A 225 8.65 8.25 -3.22
C TYR A 225 8.69 9.39 -2.23
N LYS A 226 9.44 10.46 -2.53
CA LYS A 226 9.44 11.67 -1.69
C LYS A 226 8.06 12.33 -1.65
N VAL A 227 7.40 12.44 -2.81
CA VAL A 227 6.04 12.97 -2.91
C VAL A 227 5.07 12.10 -2.10
N MET A 228 5.14 10.76 -2.25
CA MET A 228 4.32 9.85 -1.44
C MET A 228 4.51 10.07 0.05
N PHE A 229 5.76 10.13 0.52
CA PHE A 229 6.08 10.37 1.93
C PHE A 229 5.46 11.67 2.44
N ASP A 230 5.63 12.77 1.73
CA ASP A 230 5.11 14.08 2.12
C ASP A 230 3.57 14.08 2.20
N LEU A 231 2.91 13.41 1.25
CA LEU A 231 1.45 13.26 1.24
C LEU A 231 0.95 12.39 2.39
N ILE A 232 1.66 11.30 2.72
CA ILE A 232 1.31 10.40 3.83
C ILE A 232 1.42 11.13 5.17
N VAL A 233 2.55 11.79 5.43
CA VAL A 233 2.77 12.55 6.67
C VAL A 233 1.71 13.65 6.83
N LYS A 234 1.41 14.38 5.75
CA LYS A 234 0.36 15.39 5.74
C LYS A 234 -1.02 14.82 5.98
N ALA A 235 -1.36 13.67 5.37
CA ALA A 235 -2.66 13.03 5.51
C ALA A 235 -2.87 12.46 6.93
N MET A 236 -1.80 12.06 7.61
CA MET A 236 -1.84 11.54 8.98
C MET A 236 -1.66 12.65 10.05
N ASP A 237 -1.44 13.89 9.62
CA ASP A 237 -1.24 15.07 10.49
C ASP A 237 -0.13 14.85 11.55
N VAL A 238 1.02 14.32 11.11
CA VAL A 238 2.19 14.01 11.95
C VAL A 238 3.48 14.65 11.45
#